data_b5aae9bf0e37265650ccb7996dd8eaf0
#
_entry.id   b5aae9bf0e37265650ccb7996dd8eaf0
#
_cell.length_a   1.000
_cell.length_b   1.000
_cell.length_c   1.000
_cell.angle_alpha   90.00
_cell.angle_beta   90.00
_cell.angle_gamma   90.00
#
_symmetry.space_group_name_H-M   'P 1'
#
loop_
_entity.id
_entity.type
_entity.pdbx_description
1 polymer ?
#
loop_
_entity_poly.entity_id
_entity_poly.type
_entity_poly.pdbx_seq_one_letter_code
_entity_poly.pdbx_strand_id
1 'polypeptide(L)'
;MSRRIRRRSGIGLGAGPLALVGAMAVSGVIHLVRPAVFERAVPRAMPGSARGWVLVSGVAELACAATTLWPPTRAVGGLASAALMAGVFPANVQMTLDARRPRTRAITLLRLPLQIPLVLWGLQAARSTPR
;
A
#
# COMPACT_ATOMS: atom_id res chain seq x y z
N MET A 1 -17.26 -5.65 44.89
CA MET A 1 -16.16 -4.79 44.50
C MET A 1 -15.72 -5.15 43.08
N SER A 2 -16.40 -4.58 42.07
CA SER A 2 -16.16 -4.90 40.65
C SER A 2 -14.93 -4.17 40.14
N ARG A 3 -13.83 -4.89 39.93
CA ARG A 3 -12.69 -4.37 39.17
C ARG A 3 -13.14 -4.16 37.71
N ARG A 4 -13.49 -2.93 37.37
CA ARG A 4 -13.56 -2.52 35.96
C ARG A 4 -12.16 -2.67 35.38
N ILE A 5 -11.96 -3.75 34.62
CA ILE A 5 -10.83 -3.88 33.72
C ILE A 5 -10.96 -2.73 32.75
N ARG A 6 -10.21 -1.65 32.97
CA ARG A 6 -9.99 -0.61 31.94
C ARG A 6 -9.40 -1.34 30.73
N ARG A 7 -10.24 -1.61 29.74
CA ARG A 7 -9.73 -1.85 28.40
C ARG A 7 -8.88 -0.64 28.06
N ARG A 8 -7.56 -0.82 28.08
CA ARG A 8 -6.65 0.11 27.40
C ARG A 8 -7.10 0.08 25.96
N SER A 9 -7.85 1.06 25.54
CA SER A 9 -8.07 1.35 24.12
C SER A 9 -6.70 1.61 23.55
N GLY A 10 -6.12 0.58 22.94
CA GLY A 10 -4.80 0.65 22.36
C GLY A 10 -4.86 1.69 21.25
N ILE A 11 -4.17 2.81 21.45
CA ILE A 11 -3.92 3.87 20.46
C ILE A 11 -3.03 3.34 19.32
N GLY A 12 -2.77 2.03 19.30
CA GLY A 12 -1.97 1.34 18.30
C GLY A 12 -2.76 1.02 17.03
N LEU A 13 -2.03 0.91 15.93
CA LEU A 13 -2.54 0.34 14.69
C LEU A 13 -2.82 -1.16 14.89
N GLY A 14 -3.95 -1.65 14.36
CA GLY A 14 -4.22 -3.06 14.29
C GLY A 14 -3.25 -3.80 13.35
N ALA A 15 -3.30 -5.14 13.38
CA ALA A 15 -2.40 -5.99 12.59
C ALA A 15 -2.54 -5.75 11.07
N GLY A 16 -3.75 -5.55 10.57
CA GLY A 16 -3.98 -5.26 9.15
C GLY A 16 -3.33 -3.97 8.69
N PRO A 17 -3.62 -2.82 9.32
CA PRO A 17 -2.93 -1.56 9.02
C PRO A 17 -1.41 -1.63 9.15
N LEU A 18 -0.86 -2.36 10.13
CA LEU A 18 0.59 -2.56 10.24
C LEU A 18 1.13 -3.39 9.08
N ALA A 19 0.40 -4.41 8.64
CA ALA A 19 0.78 -5.19 7.46
C ALA A 19 0.78 -4.32 6.19
N LEU A 20 -0.19 -3.42 6.03
CA LEU A 20 -0.22 -2.45 4.94
C LEU A 20 1.01 -1.54 4.97
N VAL A 21 1.30 -0.94 6.12
CA VAL A 21 2.48 -0.07 6.30
C VAL A 21 3.77 -0.80 5.95
N GLY A 22 3.94 -2.04 6.44
CA GLY A 22 5.09 -2.88 6.12
C GLY A 22 5.21 -3.19 4.63
N ALA A 23 4.10 -3.56 3.99
CA ALA A 23 4.05 -3.84 2.55
C ALA A 23 4.43 -2.60 1.73
N MET A 24 3.89 -1.43 2.09
CA MET A 24 4.19 -0.17 1.39
C MET A 24 5.64 0.28 1.62
N ALA A 25 6.17 0.12 2.83
CA ALA A 25 7.56 0.45 3.12
C ALA A 25 8.53 -0.42 2.30
N VAL A 26 8.31 -1.73 2.28
CA VAL A 26 9.13 -2.67 1.49
C VAL A 26 8.99 -2.39 -0.01
N SER A 27 7.77 -2.27 -0.51
CA SER A 27 7.49 -1.97 -1.92
C SER A 27 8.11 -0.63 -2.34
N GLY A 28 7.91 0.42 -1.55
CA GLY A 28 8.46 1.74 -1.81
C GLY A 28 9.99 1.74 -1.90
N VAL A 29 10.67 1.04 -0.99
CA VAL A 29 12.13 0.88 -1.05
C VAL A 29 12.54 0.16 -2.33
N ILE A 30 11.87 -0.93 -2.70
CA ILE A 30 12.21 -1.68 -3.92
C ILE A 30 12.00 -0.81 -5.16
N HIS A 31 10.92 -0.01 -5.21
CA HIS A 31 10.69 0.95 -6.29
C HIS A 31 11.85 1.95 -6.48
N LEU A 32 12.46 2.38 -5.37
CA LEU A 32 13.57 3.33 -5.42
C LEU A 32 14.91 2.68 -5.76
N VAL A 33 15.19 1.49 -5.22
CA VAL A 33 16.49 0.83 -5.40
C VAL A 33 16.55 -0.06 -6.65
N ARG A 34 15.41 -0.57 -7.11
CA ARG A 34 15.29 -1.44 -8.29
C ARG A 34 14.09 -1.08 -9.17
N PRO A 35 14.00 0.14 -9.68
CA PRO A 35 12.84 0.60 -10.45
C PRO A 35 12.56 -0.25 -11.68
N ALA A 36 13.59 -0.80 -12.33
CA ALA A 36 13.47 -1.63 -13.53
C ALA A 36 12.54 -2.85 -13.35
N VAL A 37 12.39 -3.35 -12.12
CA VAL A 37 11.47 -4.47 -11.81
C VAL A 37 10.02 -4.10 -12.12
N PHE A 38 9.66 -2.83 -11.93
CA PHE A 38 8.27 -2.36 -12.04
C PHE A 38 7.99 -1.53 -13.30
N GLU A 39 9.01 -1.13 -14.06
CA GLU A 39 8.84 -0.27 -15.24
C GLU A 39 7.86 -0.87 -16.27
N ARG A 40 7.85 -2.18 -16.41
CA ARG A 40 6.92 -2.90 -17.31
C ARG A 40 5.46 -2.88 -16.84
N ALA A 41 5.22 -2.59 -15.56
CA ALA A 41 3.88 -2.49 -15.00
C ALA A 41 3.21 -1.14 -15.30
N VAL A 42 4.00 -0.13 -15.68
CA VAL A 42 3.47 1.19 -16.00
C VAL A 42 2.73 1.12 -17.33
N PRO A 43 1.43 1.49 -17.37
CA PRO A 43 0.66 1.50 -18.62
C PRO A 43 1.31 2.41 -19.67
N ARG A 44 1.39 1.93 -20.91
CA ARG A 44 2.02 2.69 -22.02
C ARG A 44 1.32 4.03 -22.32
N ALA A 45 0.06 4.15 -21.93
CA ALA A 45 -0.69 5.40 -22.09
C ALA A 45 -0.30 6.51 -21.11
N MET A 46 0.50 6.18 -20.07
CA MET A 46 0.94 7.17 -19.09
C MET A 46 1.98 8.10 -19.71
N PRO A 47 1.83 9.43 -19.55
CA PRO A 47 2.80 10.40 -20.05
C PRO A 47 4.11 10.33 -19.27
N GLY A 48 5.22 10.70 -19.92
CA GLY A 48 6.54 10.70 -19.30
C GLY A 48 7.22 9.33 -19.35
N SER A 49 8.17 9.10 -18.46
CA SER A 49 8.94 7.86 -18.39
C SER A 49 8.36 6.85 -17.41
N ALA A 50 8.37 5.56 -17.76
CA ALA A 50 7.97 4.49 -16.85
C ALA A 50 8.80 4.51 -15.55
N ARG A 51 10.10 4.76 -15.66
CA ARG A 51 11.00 4.89 -14.50
C ARG A 51 10.58 6.02 -13.56
N GLY A 52 10.21 7.18 -14.12
CA GLY A 52 9.73 8.33 -13.34
C GLY A 52 8.48 7.97 -12.53
N TRP A 53 7.52 7.30 -13.13
CA TRP A 53 6.31 6.84 -12.45
C TRP A 53 6.62 5.85 -11.33
N VAL A 54 7.53 4.90 -11.55
CA VAL A 54 7.96 3.94 -10.51
C VAL A 54 8.62 4.66 -9.33
N LEU A 55 9.51 5.61 -9.59
CA LEU A 55 10.17 6.37 -8.52
C LEU A 55 9.17 7.23 -7.73
N VAL A 56 8.27 7.93 -8.41
CA VAL A 56 7.22 8.72 -7.75
C VAL A 56 6.30 7.83 -6.91
N SER A 57 5.91 6.67 -7.43
CA SER A 57 5.11 5.69 -6.68
C SER A 57 5.85 5.23 -5.42
N GLY A 58 7.14 4.93 -5.53
CA GLY A 58 7.96 4.53 -4.37
C GLY A 58 8.01 5.60 -3.28
N VAL A 59 8.21 6.86 -3.66
CA VAL A 59 8.17 7.99 -2.72
C VAL A 59 6.78 8.12 -2.09
N ALA A 60 5.72 8.01 -2.89
CA ALA A 60 4.33 8.08 -2.40
C ALA A 60 4.03 6.95 -1.40
N GLU A 61 4.46 5.73 -1.67
CA GLU A 61 4.29 4.59 -0.76
C GLU A 61 5.00 4.82 0.57
N LEU A 62 6.25 5.29 0.55
CA LEU A 62 7.00 5.60 1.78
C LEU A 62 6.37 6.74 2.56
N ALA A 63 5.92 7.80 1.89
CA ALA A 63 5.22 8.92 2.52
C ALA A 63 3.91 8.47 3.16
N CYS A 64 3.12 7.64 2.47
CA CYS A 64 1.89 7.05 3.00
C CYS A 64 2.17 6.15 4.21
N ALA A 65 3.20 5.31 4.16
CA ALA A 65 3.60 4.47 5.28
C ALA A 65 3.97 5.31 6.52
N ALA A 66 4.81 6.32 6.34
CA ALA A 66 5.24 7.21 7.43
C ALA A 66 4.07 7.99 8.04
N THR A 67 3.21 8.60 7.20
CA THR A 67 2.05 9.37 7.67
C THR A 67 0.98 8.50 8.32
N THR A 68 0.85 7.25 7.91
CA THR A 68 -0.06 6.28 8.56
C THR A 68 0.45 5.85 9.93
N LEU A 69 1.77 5.68 10.09
CA LEU A 69 2.38 5.35 11.39
C LEU A 69 2.26 6.49 12.39
N TRP A 70 2.39 7.73 11.94
CA TRP A 70 2.38 8.90 12.81
C TRP A 70 0.96 9.22 13.27
N PRO A 71 0.64 9.13 14.58
CA PRO A 71 -0.73 9.28 15.06
C PRO A 71 -1.45 10.56 14.62
N PRO A 72 -0.82 11.77 14.65
CA PRO A 72 -1.50 12.99 14.23
C PRO A 72 -1.90 13.04 12.75
N THR A 73 -1.19 12.33 11.87
CA THR A 73 -1.44 12.31 10.43
C THR A 73 -2.11 11.03 9.96
N ARG A 74 -2.38 10.09 10.85
CA ARG A 74 -2.87 8.74 10.54
C ARG A 74 -4.16 8.72 9.72
N ALA A 75 -5.09 9.64 9.99
CA ALA A 75 -6.33 9.71 9.22
C ALA A 75 -6.04 10.00 7.75
N VAL A 76 -5.24 11.01 7.48
CA VAL A 76 -4.83 11.39 6.12
C VAL A 76 -3.97 10.30 5.49
N GLY A 77 -2.99 9.78 6.24
CA GLY A 77 -2.12 8.69 5.80
C GLY A 77 -2.90 7.43 5.41
N GLY A 78 -3.87 7.03 6.21
CA GLY A 78 -4.73 5.88 5.94
C GLY A 78 -5.58 6.06 4.68
N LEU A 79 -6.21 7.23 4.51
CA LEU A 79 -6.96 7.56 3.30
C LEU A 79 -6.07 7.63 2.07
N ALA A 80 -4.92 8.27 2.16
CA ALA A 80 -3.95 8.35 1.07
C ALA A 80 -3.43 6.95 0.68
N SER A 81 -3.18 6.08 1.66
CA SER A 81 -2.79 4.70 1.43
C SER A 81 -3.86 3.91 0.70
N ALA A 82 -5.12 4.04 1.12
CA ALA A 82 -6.24 3.39 0.44
C ALA A 82 -6.39 3.89 -1.01
N ALA A 83 -6.29 5.19 -1.23
CA ALA A 83 -6.36 5.80 -2.56
C ALA A 83 -5.20 5.36 -3.45
N LEU A 84 -3.98 5.32 -2.90
CA LEU A 84 -2.79 4.86 -3.63
C LEU A 84 -2.92 3.38 -4.02
N MET A 85 -3.34 2.53 -3.10
CA MET A 85 -3.55 1.11 -3.39
C MET A 85 -4.63 0.89 -4.45
N ALA A 86 -5.72 1.63 -4.43
CA ALA A 86 -6.73 1.60 -5.49
C ALA A 86 -6.16 2.11 -6.82
N GLY A 87 -5.38 3.18 -6.78
CA GLY A 87 -4.80 3.81 -7.99
C GLY A 87 -3.74 2.97 -8.70
N VAL A 88 -3.01 2.11 -7.98
CA VAL A 88 -2.03 1.20 -8.60
C VAL A 88 -2.65 -0.10 -9.13
N PHE A 89 -3.94 -0.32 -8.94
CA PHE A 89 -4.63 -1.51 -9.43
C PHE A 89 -4.48 -1.71 -10.95
N PRO A 90 -4.64 -0.67 -11.82
CA PRO A 90 -4.40 -0.82 -13.25
C PRO A 90 -2.99 -1.31 -13.59
N ALA A 91 -1.96 -0.86 -12.86
CA ALA A 91 -0.59 -1.34 -13.04
C ALA A 91 -0.46 -2.83 -12.66
N ASN A 92 -1.11 -3.26 -11.58
CA ASN A 92 -1.13 -4.67 -11.19
C ASN A 92 -1.84 -5.55 -12.22
N VAL A 93 -2.93 -5.07 -12.83
CA VAL A 93 -3.61 -5.75 -13.94
C VAL A 93 -2.67 -5.85 -15.13
N GLN A 94 -2.00 -4.77 -15.51
CA GLN A 94 -1.05 -4.74 -16.63
C GLN A 94 0.08 -5.76 -16.42
N MET A 95 0.67 -5.81 -15.23
CA MET A 95 1.69 -6.83 -14.89
C MET A 95 1.20 -8.26 -15.14
N THR A 96 -0.05 -8.54 -14.79
CA THR A 96 -0.65 -9.85 -14.98
C THR A 96 -0.84 -10.18 -16.45
N LEU A 97 -1.30 -9.21 -17.24
CA LEU A 97 -1.50 -9.38 -18.68
C LEU A 97 -0.18 -9.59 -19.43
N ASP A 98 0.88 -8.90 -19.00
CA ASP A 98 2.21 -8.99 -19.61
C ASP A 98 3.02 -10.20 -19.15
N ALA A 99 2.59 -10.90 -18.11
CA ALA A 99 3.29 -12.04 -17.56
C ALA A 99 3.25 -13.23 -18.52
N ARG A 100 4.40 -13.56 -19.12
CA ARG A 100 4.53 -14.68 -20.09
C ARG A 100 4.85 -16.01 -19.42
N ARG A 101 5.53 -15.99 -18.26
CA ARG A 101 5.89 -17.20 -17.53
C ARG A 101 4.73 -17.61 -16.61
N PRO A 102 4.31 -18.90 -16.61
CA PRO A 102 3.19 -19.37 -15.77
C PRO A 102 3.35 -19.03 -14.30
N ARG A 103 4.57 -19.16 -13.75
CA ARG A 103 4.88 -18.81 -12.35
C ARG A 103 4.69 -17.33 -12.08
N THR A 104 5.20 -16.45 -12.94
CA THR A 104 5.04 -15.01 -12.81
C THR A 104 3.58 -14.61 -12.89
N ARG A 105 2.83 -15.20 -13.84
CA ARG A 105 1.40 -14.94 -14.00
C ARG A 105 0.60 -15.39 -12.77
N ALA A 106 0.90 -16.53 -12.19
CA ALA A 106 0.26 -17.01 -10.97
C ALA A 106 0.50 -16.03 -9.80
N ILE A 107 1.74 -15.56 -9.60
CA ILE A 107 2.10 -14.60 -8.54
C ILE A 107 1.36 -13.27 -8.74
N THR A 108 1.34 -12.75 -9.96
CA THR A 108 0.66 -11.47 -10.24
C THR A 108 -0.85 -11.59 -10.12
N LEU A 109 -1.45 -12.71 -10.53
CA LEU A 109 -2.87 -12.98 -10.33
C LEU A 109 -3.26 -13.03 -8.85
N LEU A 110 -2.43 -13.64 -8.00
CA LEU A 110 -2.66 -13.68 -6.55
C LEU A 110 -2.59 -12.29 -5.91
N ARG A 111 -1.83 -11.36 -6.50
CA ARG A 111 -1.75 -9.97 -6.01
C ARG A 111 -3.02 -9.18 -6.23
N LEU A 112 -3.82 -9.49 -7.25
CA LEU A 112 -5.03 -8.73 -7.56
C LEU A 112 -6.07 -8.78 -6.43
N PRO A 113 -6.46 -9.96 -5.89
CA PRO A 113 -7.38 -10.00 -4.76
C PRO A 113 -6.81 -9.42 -3.47
N LEU A 114 -5.47 -9.41 -3.29
CA LEU A 114 -4.81 -8.78 -2.13
C LEU A 114 -5.02 -7.26 -2.11
N GLN A 115 -5.35 -6.65 -3.23
CA GLN A 115 -5.66 -5.22 -3.30
C GLN A 115 -6.85 -4.84 -2.41
N ILE A 116 -7.84 -5.72 -2.27
CA ILE A 116 -9.03 -5.49 -1.45
C ILE A 116 -8.65 -5.31 0.02
N PRO A 117 -7.97 -6.26 0.69
CA PRO A 117 -7.58 -6.06 2.09
C PRO A 117 -6.63 -4.87 2.27
N LEU A 118 -5.74 -4.58 1.32
CA LEU A 118 -4.85 -3.43 1.42
C LEU A 118 -5.62 -2.10 1.45
N VAL A 119 -6.62 -1.94 0.60
CA VAL A 119 -7.51 -0.76 0.62
C VAL A 119 -8.29 -0.69 1.93
N LEU A 120 -8.88 -1.81 2.38
CA LEU A 120 -9.65 -1.87 3.62
C LEU A 120 -8.79 -1.55 4.84
N TRP A 121 -7.55 -2.00 4.90
CA TRP A 121 -6.61 -1.69 5.98
C TRP A 121 -6.20 -0.21 6.00
N GLY A 122 -6.09 0.42 4.84
CA GLY A 122 -5.91 1.87 4.75
C GLY A 122 -7.08 2.63 5.35
N LEU A 123 -8.30 2.24 5.00
CA LEU A 123 -9.53 2.83 5.57
C LEU A 123 -9.65 2.54 7.08
N GLN A 124 -9.26 1.35 7.52
CA GLN A 124 -9.23 1.00 8.94
C GLN A 124 -8.22 1.87 9.71
N ALA A 125 -7.03 2.09 9.14
CA ALA A 125 -6.03 2.97 9.73
C ALA A 125 -6.55 4.40 9.89
N ALA A 126 -7.25 4.91 8.89
CA ALA A 126 -7.84 6.25 8.92
C ALA A 126 -8.86 6.44 10.07
N ARG A 127 -9.57 5.36 10.43
CA ARG A 127 -10.56 5.35 11.54
C ARG A 127 -9.93 5.13 12.91
N SER A 128 -8.67 4.73 12.96
CA SER A 128 -7.94 4.40 14.20
C SER A 128 -7.24 5.62 14.82
N THR A 129 -7.69 6.82 14.51
CA THR A 129 -7.12 8.05 15.08
C THR A 129 -7.56 8.22 16.53
N PRO A 130 -6.65 8.64 17.43
CA PRO A 130 -7.03 9.08 18.77
C PRO A 130 -7.97 10.29 18.66
N ARG A 131 -9.07 10.26 19.37
CA ARG A 131 -9.91 11.44 19.59
C ARG A 131 -9.31 12.29 20.70
#